data_9251d48dba10653a5a2b4ee87805c35a
#
_entry.id   9251d48dba10653a5a2b4ee87805c35a
#
_cell.length_a   1.000
_cell.length_b   1.000
_cell.length_c   1.000
_cell.angle_alpha   90.00
_cell.angle_beta   90.00
_cell.angle_gamma   90.00
#
_symmetry.space_group_name_H-M   'P 1'
#
loop_
_entity.id
_entity.type
_entity.pdbx_description
1 polymer ?
#
loop_
_entity_poly.entity_id
_entity_poly.type
_entity_poly.pdbx_seq_one_letter_code
_entity_poly.pdbx_strand_id
1 'polypeptide(L)'
;MLQFVESHWVEVEIYRTKVRLQCREPNALEGARYFQAVSRSMDRKDEVDGLAQIIQIHLDLLVACLKGSEGVEPAFPSEGTEAERRAWVTRIPWNDVSAIASEVATVGYPKIIAGSSGETSPG
;
A
#
# COMPACT_ATOMS: atom_id res chain seq x y z
N MET A 1 -27.20 9.39 -2.10
CA MET A 1 -26.98 8.28 -1.15
C MET A 1 -25.53 7.83 -1.22
N LEU A 2 -24.91 7.66 -0.08
CA LEU A 2 -23.54 7.16 -0.04
C LEU A 2 -23.51 5.66 -0.27
N GLN A 3 -22.59 5.20 -1.13
CA GLN A 3 -22.34 3.78 -1.32
C GLN A 3 -20.86 3.53 -1.12
N PHE A 4 -20.53 2.46 -0.40
CA PHE A 4 -19.14 2.08 -0.20
C PHE A 4 -18.61 1.44 -1.47
N VAL A 5 -17.40 1.84 -1.85
CA VAL A 5 -16.71 1.26 -3.01
C VAL A 5 -15.98 0.01 -2.56
N GLU A 6 -16.20 -1.12 -3.25
CA GLU A 6 -15.64 -2.40 -2.83
C GLU A 6 -14.19 -2.57 -3.24
N SER A 7 -13.79 -1.94 -4.32
CA SER A 7 -12.41 -2.05 -4.77
C SER A 7 -12.00 -0.82 -5.57
N HIS A 8 -10.71 -0.59 -5.59
CA HIS A 8 -10.09 0.51 -6.31
C HIS A 8 -8.92 0.00 -7.11
N TRP A 9 -8.60 0.70 -8.20
CA TRP A 9 -7.38 0.48 -8.94
C TRP A 9 -6.42 1.61 -8.64
N VAL A 10 -5.18 1.29 -8.27
CA VAL A 10 -4.15 2.29 -8.04
C VAL A 10 -2.99 2.04 -8.99
N GLU A 11 -2.42 3.11 -9.51
CA GLU A 11 -1.23 3.03 -10.36
C GLU A 11 -0.02 3.18 -9.46
N VAL A 12 0.90 2.22 -9.56
CA VAL A 12 2.12 2.22 -8.75
C VAL A 12 3.30 1.85 -9.65
N GLU A 13 4.50 2.00 -9.13
CA GLU A 13 5.70 1.60 -9.83
C GLU A 13 6.37 0.44 -9.11
N ILE A 14 6.74 -0.59 -9.90
CA ILE A 14 7.57 -1.69 -9.43
C ILE A 14 8.73 -1.76 -10.41
N TYR A 15 9.96 -1.66 -9.90
CA TYR A 15 11.16 -1.59 -10.74
C TYR A 15 11.03 -0.47 -11.79
N ARG A 16 10.48 0.68 -11.36
CA ARG A 16 10.27 1.86 -12.23
C ARG A 16 9.31 1.61 -13.39
N THR A 17 8.59 0.50 -13.35
CA THR A 17 7.57 0.18 -14.36
C THR A 17 6.20 0.45 -13.77
N LYS A 18 5.39 1.22 -14.48
CA LYS A 18 4.03 1.52 -14.03
C LYS A 18 3.16 0.30 -14.19
N VAL A 19 2.49 -0.07 -13.12
CA VAL A 19 1.55 -1.18 -13.10
C VAL A 19 0.32 -0.75 -12.32
N ARG A 20 -0.74 -1.54 -12.37
CA ARG A 20 -1.96 -1.24 -11.62
C ARG A 20 -2.25 -2.37 -10.66
N LEU A 21 -2.61 -1.98 -9.44
CA LEU A 21 -3.02 -2.95 -8.43
C LEU A 21 -4.46 -2.67 -8.04
N GLN A 22 -5.24 -3.73 -7.88
CA GLN A 22 -6.60 -3.63 -7.38
C GLN A 22 -6.57 -3.92 -5.89
N CYS A 23 -7.26 -3.10 -5.10
CA CYS A 23 -7.26 -3.26 -3.66
C CYS A 23 -8.60 -2.82 -3.07
N ARG A 24 -8.90 -3.30 -1.87
CA ARG A 24 -9.99 -2.76 -1.07
C ARG A 24 -9.41 -1.72 -0.12
N GLU A 25 -10.27 -0.85 0.39
CA GLU A 25 -9.85 0.08 1.42
C GLU A 25 -9.60 -0.68 2.72
N PRO A 26 -8.56 -0.31 3.49
CA PRO A 26 -8.44 -0.82 4.85
C PRO A 26 -9.65 -0.35 5.64
N ASN A 27 -10.19 -1.22 6.50
CA ASN A 27 -11.24 -0.76 7.39
C ASN A 27 -10.62 0.14 8.48
N ALA A 28 -11.47 0.77 9.28
CA ALA A 28 -11.01 1.76 10.26
C ALA A 28 -9.98 1.17 11.23
N LEU A 29 -10.19 -0.06 11.68
CA LEU A 29 -9.28 -0.71 12.61
C LEU A 29 -7.96 -1.07 11.95
N GLU A 30 -8.03 -1.62 10.74
CA GLU A 30 -6.81 -1.95 9.98
C GLU A 30 -5.97 -0.71 9.71
N GLY A 31 -6.62 0.37 9.29
CA GLY A 31 -5.93 1.63 9.02
C GLY A 31 -5.28 2.21 10.26
N ALA A 32 -6.00 2.21 11.38
CA ALA A 32 -5.47 2.73 12.63
C ALA A 32 -4.28 1.91 13.11
N ARG A 33 -4.37 0.59 13.03
CA ARG A 33 -3.27 -0.30 13.42
C ARG A 33 -2.06 -0.11 12.53
N TYR A 34 -2.29 0.03 11.24
CA TYR A 34 -1.20 0.24 10.29
C TYR A 34 -0.44 1.53 10.59
N PHE A 35 -1.14 2.65 10.73
CA PHE A 35 -0.50 3.92 10.99
C PHE A 35 0.20 3.94 12.35
N GLN A 36 -0.40 3.32 13.35
CA GLN A 36 0.24 3.23 14.67
C GLN A 36 1.50 2.39 14.62
N ALA A 37 1.46 1.25 13.92
CA ALA A 37 2.61 0.37 13.82
C ALA A 37 3.75 1.04 13.06
N VAL A 38 3.44 1.72 11.95
CA VAL A 38 4.45 2.45 11.20
C VAL A 38 5.08 3.54 12.05
N SER A 39 4.26 4.29 12.77
CA SER A 39 4.74 5.38 13.61
C SER A 39 5.70 4.87 14.70
N ARG A 40 5.34 3.78 15.36
CA ARG A 40 6.21 3.17 16.38
C ARG A 40 7.53 2.69 15.78
N SER A 41 7.46 2.08 14.61
CA SER A 41 8.65 1.52 13.97
C SER A 41 9.57 2.60 13.46
N MET A 42 9.05 3.76 13.08
CA MET A 42 9.88 4.88 12.66
C MET A 42 10.78 5.36 13.77
N ASP A 43 10.35 5.26 15.03
CA ASP A 43 11.18 5.62 16.17
C ASP A 43 12.32 4.65 16.38
N ARG A 44 12.26 3.47 15.77
CA ARG A 44 13.25 2.41 15.95
C ARG A 44 13.97 2.05 14.66
N LYS A 45 13.86 2.90 13.63
CA LYS A 45 14.39 2.54 12.30
C LYS A 45 15.90 2.33 12.28
N ASP A 46 16.62 2.91 13.26
CA ASP A 46 18.06 2.78 13.35
C ASP A 46 18.49 1.58 14.19
N GLU A 47 17.54 0.86 14.77
CA GLU A 47 17.85 -0.35 15.52
C GLU A 47 18.01 -1.53 14.57
N VAL A 48 18.67 -2.57 15.05
CA VAL A 48 18.77 -3.83 14.30
C VAL A 48 17.35 -4.32 14.02
N ASP A 49 17.08 -4.67 12.77
CA ASP A 49 15.80 -5.15 12.30
C ASP A 49 14.69 -4.09 12.27
N GLY A 50 14.98 -2.83 12.60
CA GLY A 50 13.95 -1.79 12.56
C GLY A 50 13.35 -1.61 11.17
N LEU A 51 14.21 -1.56 10.13
CA LEU A 51 13.72 -1.44 8.76
C LEU A 51 12.95 -2.68 8.34
N ALA A 52 13.40 -3.86 8.72
CA ALA A 52 12.70 -5.09 8.39
C ALA A 52 11.30 -5.11 9.02
N GLN A 53 11.15 -4.58 10.22
CA GLN A 53 9.84 -4.47 10.87
C GLN A 53 8.92 -3.53 10.10
N ILE A 54 9.44 -2.40 9.64
CA ILE A 54 8.65 -1.46 8.86
C ILE A 54 8.17 -2.12 7.57
N ILE A 55 9.06 -2.81 6.87
CA ILE A 55 8.71 -3.53 5.65
C ILE A 55 7.65 -4.59 5.93
N GLN A 56 7.77 -5.33 7.02
CA GLN A 56 6.81 -6.36 7.37
C GLN A 56 5.41 -5.77 7.59
N ILE A 57 5.33 -4.61 8.24
CA ILE A 57 4.05 -3.92 8.45
C ILE A 57 3.42 -3.55 7.11
N HIS A 58 4.20 -3.04 6.18
CA HIS A 58 3.70 -2.70 4.85
C HIS A 58 3.22 -3.95 4.11
N LEU A 59 3.98 -5.03 4.17
CA LEU A 59 3.59 -6.29 3.53
C LEU A 59 2.30 -6.84 4.11
N ASP A 60 2.13 -6.77 5.42
CA ASP A 60 0.91 -7.24 6.07
C ASP A 60 -0.32 -6.50 5.54
N LEU A 61 -0.20 -5.19 5.35
CA LEU A 61 -1.31 -4.41 4.78
C LEU A 61 -1.61 -4.86 3.36
N LEU A 62 -0.59 -5.07 2.54
CA LEU A 62 -0.78 -5.47 1.15
C LEU A 62 -1.41 -6.85 1.05
N VAL A 63 -0.99 -7.79 1.89
CA VAL A 63 -1.61 -9.13 1.91
C VAL A 63 -3.09 -9.03 2.24
N ALA A 64 -3.44 -8.15 3.16
CA ALA A 64 -4.84 -8.01 3.60
C ALA A 64 -5.70 -7.32 2.54
N CYS A 65 -5.17 -6.36 1.81
CA CYS A 65 -5.99 -5.44 1.00
C CYS A 65 -5.93 -5.67 -0.51
N LEU A 66 -4.84 -6.25 -1.04
CA LEU A 66 -4.74 -6.46 -2.48
C LEU A 66 -5.73 -7.49 -2.97
N LYS A 67 -6.29 -7.25 -4.16
CA LYS A 67 -7.29 -8.12 -4.78
C LYS A 67 -6.89 -8.54 -6.19
N GLY A 68 -6.00 -7.82 -6.85
CA GLY A 68 -5.63 -8.15 -8.21
C GLY A 68 -4.52 -7.27 -8.72
N SER A 69 -4.09 -7.51 -9.95
CA SER A 69 -3.02 -6.74 -10.57
C SER A 69 -3.20 -6.72 -12.09
N GLU A 70 -2.60 -5.70 -12.72
CA GLU A 70 -2.47 -5.61 -14.17
C GLU A 70 -1.06 -5.14 -14.48
N GLY A 71 -0.45 -5.74 -15.49
CA GLY A 71 0.88 -5.33 -15.93
C GLY A 71 2.01 -6.00 -15.19
N VAL A 72 1.72 -7.01 -14.38
CA VAL A 72 2.72 -7.76 -13.63
C VAL A 72 2.59 -9.24 -13.98
N GLU A 73 3.70 -9.90 -14.24
CA GLU A 73 3.76 -11.34 -14.49
C GLU A 73 4.67 -11.99 -13.45
N PRO A 74 4.19 -12.99 -12.68
CA PRO A 74 2.83 -13.50 -12.67
C PRO A 74 1.87 -12.52 -12.01
N ALA A 75 0.60 -12.64 -12.34
CA ALA A 75 -0.43 -11.80 -11.75
C ALA A 75 -0.62 -12.12 -10.27
N PHE A 76 -1.10 -11.14 -9.52
CA PHE A 76 -1.41 -11.36 -8.11
C PHE A 76 -2.41 -12.51 -7.98
N PRO A 77 -2.14 -13.49 -7.08
CA PRO A 77 -3.00 -14.67 -6.95
C PRO A 77 -4.26 -14.35 -6.14
N SER A 78 -5.22 -13.72 -6.79
CA SER A 78 -6.43 -13.25 -6.11
C SER A 78 -7.27 -14.39 -5.52
N GLU A 79 -7.18 -15.57 -6.11
CA GLU A 79 -7.88 -16.76 -5.60
C GLU A 79 -6.97 -17.64 -4.74
N GLY A 80 -5.76 -17.19 -4.45
CA GLY A 80 -4.79 -17.98 -3.74
C GLY A 80 -4.95 -17.91 -2.23
N THR A 81 -4.18 -18.76 -1.55
CA THR A 81 -4.13 -18.75 -0.09
C THR A 81 -3.40 -17.51 0.40
N GLU A 82 -3.50 -17.25 1.70
CA GLU A 82 -2.75 -16.14 2.30
C GLU A 82 -1.25 -16.33 2.06
N ALA A 83 -0.75 -17.55 2.17
CA ALA A 83 0.68 -17.83 1.96
C ALA A 83 1.10 -17.50 0.53
N GLU A 84 0.26 -17.84 -0.46
CA GLU A 84 0.56 -17.53 -1.86
C GLU A 84 0.53 -16.03 -2.11
N ARG A 85 -0.42 -15.34 -1.53
CA ARG A 85 -0.54 -13.89 -1.66
C ARG A 85 0.65 -13.19 -1.00
N ARG A 86 1.07 -13.66 0.17
CA ARG A 86 2.24 -13.13 0.87
C ARG A 86 3.51 -13.36 0.06
N ALA A 87 3.64 -14.54 -0.54
CA ALA A 87 4.80 -14.84 -1.38
C ALA A 87 4.89 -13.87 -2.56
N TRP A 88 3.73 -13.51 -3.13
CA TRP A 88 3.70 -12.58 -4.26
C TRP A 88 4.15 -11.18 -3.84
N VAL A 89 3.57 -10.63 -2.75
CA VAL A 89 3.90 -9.26 -2.33
C VAL A 89 5.36 -9.16 -1.86
N THR A 90 5.90 -10.25 -1.34
CA THR A 90 7.29 -10.27 -0.88
C THR A 90 8.28 -10.16 -2.05
N ARG A 91 7.83 -10.39 -3.27
CA ARG A 91 8.67 -10.19 -4.47
C ARG A 91 8.81 -8.73 -4.87
N ILE A 92 8.01 -7.84 -4.31
CA ILE A 92 8.13 -6.40 -4.58
C ILE A 92 9.44 -5.91 -3.99
N PRO A 93 10.23 -5.13 -4.75
CA PRO A 93 11.49 -4.61 -4.21
C PRO A 93 11.27 -3.82 -2.93
N TRP A 94 12.16 -3.98 -1.97
CA TRP A 94 11.98 -3.40 -0.64
C TRP A 94 11.84 -1.86 -0.69
N ASN A 95 12.47 -1.22 -1.66
CA ASN A 95 12.39 0.24 -1.77
C ASN A 95 11.11 0.72 -2.47
N ASP A 96 10.31 -0.17 -3.04
CA ASP A 96 9.02 0.18 -3.62
C ASP A 96 7.86 -0.09 -2.67
N VAL A 97 8.04 -1.01 -1.73
CA VAL A 97 6.95 -1.50 -0.86
C VAL A 97 6.28 -0.37 -0.08
N SER A 98 7.07 0.53 0.46
CA SER A 98 6.55 1.62 1.30
C SER A 98 5.60 2.52 0.53
N ALA A 99 5.99 2.91 -0.68
CA ALA A 99 5.15 3.78 -1.50
C ALA A 99 3.86 3.07 -1.91
N ILE A 100 3.96 1.79 -2.28
CA ILE A 100 2.79 1.01 -2.68
C ILE A 100 1.83 0.85 -1.52
N ALA A 101 2.33 0.51 -0.33
CA ALA A 101 1.49 0.35 0.84
C ALA A 101 0.81 1.67 1.22
N SER A 102 1.51 2.79 1.08
CA SER A 102 0.93 4.10 1.34
C SER A 102 -0.23 4.40 0.38
N GLU A 103 -0.10 4.04 -0.91
CA GLU A 103 -1.19 4.21 -1.87
C GLU A 103 -2.40 3.38 -1.49
N VAL A 104 -2.19 2.15 -1.06
CA VAL A 104 -3.28 1.28 -0.63
C VAL A 104 -3.91 1.79 0.67
N ALA A 105 -3.10 2.25 1.61
CA ALA A 105 -3.59 2.72 2.90
C ALA A 105 -4.48 3.95 2.77
N THR A 106 -4.24 4.77 1.75
CA THR A 106 -4.97 6.02 1.57
C THR A 106 -5.91 6.00 0.36
N VAL A 107 -6.15 4.84 -0.20
CA VAL A 107 -7.05 4.71 -1.33
C VAL A 107 -8.45 5.15 -0.92
N GLY A 108 -9.15 5.81 -1.81
CA GLY A 108 -10.49 6.30 -1.50
C GLY A 108 -10.53 7.71 -0.92
N TYR A 109 -9.38 8.22 -0.46
CA TYR A 109 -9.32 9.61 0.02
C TYR A 109 -8.84 10.52 -1.10
N PRO A 110 -9.38 11.73 -1.18
CA PRO A 110 -8.87 12.70 -2.15
C PRO A 110 -7.40 12.96 -1.88
N LYS A 111 -6.60 12.98 -2.94
CA LYS A 111 -5.18 13.27 -2.78
C LYS A 111 -4.96 14.76 -2.86
N ILE A 112 -4.11 15.25 -1.98
CA ILE A 112 -3.66 16.61 -2.05
C ILE A 112 -2.47 16.62 -2.99
N ILE A 113 -2.63 17.24 -4.15
CA ILE A 113 -1.57 17.29 -5.13
C ILE A 113 -0.76 18.55 -4.88
N ALA A 114 0.54 18.39 -4.73
CA ALA A 114 1.42 19.51 -4.50
C ALA A 114 1.25 20.53 -5.61
N GLY A 115 1.03 21.79 -5.24
CA GLY A 115 0.81 22.83 -6.20
C GLY A 115 -0.63 23.00 -6.64
N SER A 116 -1.50 22.08 -6.34
CA SER A 116 -2.91 22.23 -6.66
C SER A 116 -3.68 22.74 -5.46
N SER A 117 -3.16 22.47 -4.35
CA SER A 117 -3.81 22.99 -3.17
C SER A 117 -3.35 24.41 -3.01
N GLY A 118 -3.46 24.61 -3.16
CA GLY A 118 -2.97 25.61 -3.33
C GLY A 118 -2.18 26.06 -3.60
N GLU A 119 -2.08 25.24 -3.72
CA GLU A 119 -1.52 25.68 -4.00
C GLU A 119 -1.83 26.46 -4.34
N THR A 120 -2.57 26.48 -4.28
CA THR A 120 -2.77 27.09 -4.47
C THR A 120 -2.29 27.87 -4.23
N SER A 121 -1.86 27.93 -4.16
CA SER A 121 -1.27 28.61 -3.94
C SER A 121 -0.75 29.12 -4.16
N PRO A 122 -0.79 29.39 -4.41
CA PRO A 122 -0.14 29.99 -4.62
C PRO A 122 0.55 30.50 -4.27
N GLY A 123 0.61 30.31 -4.17
CA GLY A 123 1.23 30.99 -4.01
C GLY A 123 1.28 31.28 -3.82
#